data_a3820c96bdf0f10c8d27adab1c0962aa
#
_entry.id   a3820c96bdf0f10c8d27adab1c0962aa
#
_cell.length_a   1.000
_cell.length_b   1.000
_cell.length_c   1.000
_cell.angle_alpha   90.00
_cell.angle_beta   90.00
_cell.angle_gamma   90.00
#
_symmetry.space_group_name_H-M   'P 1'
#
loop_
_entity.id
_entity.type
_entity.pdbx_description
1 polymer ?
#
loop_
_entity_poly.entity_id
_entity_poly.type
_entity_poly.pdbx_seq_one_letter_code
_entity_poly.pdbx_strand_id
1 'polypeptide(L)'
;MNNGTSNGWHAIIGSSSIMSLALLGDALLYAVLPAYAEDFGLTLPLVGVMLSVNRFVRVFAYGILARLTQTVGVRRMCIVASIAATASTAMYGLGDGPAIILLARVLWGLTYAVLVLATLSYAVEYRSKIGIRVGIGQAIQRLGPILALFTGAWLVVHYGPKITFLLLAVPTALSLIIAFNLPISRGDVIKRESPPSLVRPKPIDVIYFLQGYGVDGVFAISITLIFARDTSLSDAVVAGSALLAMRHFGEAIAAPLFGWIADRFGARRVFV
;
A
#
# COMPACT_ATOMS: atom_id res chain seq x y z
N MET A 1 -25.75 21.65 -11.97
CA MET A 1 -24.32 21.83 -11.62
C MET A 1 -23.78 20.87 -10.55
N ASN A 2 -24.53 19.83 -10.11
CA ASN A 2 -24.10 18.92 -9.00
C ASN A 2 -23.43 17.60 -9.42
N ASN A 3 -23.41 17.24 -10.71
CA ASN A 3 -22.91 15.93 -11.12
C ASN A 3 -21.38 15.78 -11.11
N GLY A 4 -20.63 16.86 -11.18
CA GLY A 4 -19.17 16.81 -11.18
C GLY A 4 -18.53 16.56 -9.82
N THR A 5 -19.14 17.04 -8.74
CA THR A 5 -18.60 16.86 -7.37
C THR A 5 -18.86 15.46 -6.82
N SER A 6 -20.02 14.86 -7.11
CA SER A 6 -20.34 13.49 -6.70
C SER A 6 -19.42 12.46 -7.38
N ASN A 7 -19.14 12.60 -8.66
CA ASN A 7 -18.24 11.72 -9.39
C ASN A 7 -16.80 11.76 -8.87
N GLY A 8 -16.34 12.92 -8.39
CA GLY A 8 -15.01 13.05 -7.80
C GLY A 8 -14.83 12.28 -6.49
N TRP A 9 -15.83 12.24 -5.63
CA TRP A 9 -15.78 11.46 -4.40
C TRP A 9 -15.86 9.95 -4.67
N HIS A 10 -16.71 9.52 -5.60
CA HIS A 10 -16.78 8.12 -6.01
C HIS A 10 -15.44 7.59 -6.52
N ALA A 11 -14.73 8.38 -7.32
CA ALA A 11 -13.43 8.01 -7.85
C ALA A 11 -12.38 7.82 -6.75
N ILE A 12 -12.32 8.76 -5.78
CA ILE A 12 -11.36 8.70 -4.67
C ILE A 12 -11.69 7.55 -3.73
N ILE A 13 -12.95 7.43 -3.30
CA ILE A 13 -13.39 6.35 -2.42
C ILE A 13 -13.12 5.00 -3.11
N GLY A 14 -13.51 4.83 -4.36
CA GLY A 14 -13.30 3.60 -5.10
C GLY A 14 -11.83 3.24 -5.26
N SER A 15 -10.98 4.15 -5.74
CA SER A 15 -9.55 3.89 -5.93
C SER A 15 -8.82 3.64 -4.60
N SER A 16 -9.19 4.35 -3.53
CA SER A 16 -8.63 4.15 -2.19
C SER A 16 -9.10 2.84 -1.56
N SER A 17 -10.33 2.40 -1.82
CA SER A 17 -10.83 1.10 -1.39
C SER A 17 -10.12 -0.06 -2.11
N ILE A 18 -9.83 0.08 -3.41
CA ILE A 18 -9.01 -0.89 -4.15
C ILE A 18 -7.64 -1.01 -3.49
N MET A 19 -6.99 0.13 -3.21
CA MET A 19 -5.69 0.15 -2.55
C MET A 19 -5.76 -0.46 -1.15
N SER A 20 -6.82 -0.17 -0.38
CA SER A 20 -7.06 -0.73 0.95
C SER A 20 -7.13 -2.26 0.91
N LEU A 21 -7.94 -2.83 0.01
CA LEU A 21 -8.05 -4.27 -0.17
C LEU A 21 -6.76 -4.92 -0.70
N ALA A 22 -6.06 -4.25 -1.60
CA ALA A 22 -4.78 -4.72 -2.11
C ALA A 22 -3.68 -4.77 -1.04
N LEU A 23 -3.73 -3.88 -0.03
CA LEU A 23 -2.77 -3.82 1.06
C LEU A 23 -2.93 -4.93 2.11
N LEU A 24 -4.02 -5.72 2.10
CA LEU A 24 -4.29 -6.75 3.11
C LEU A 24 -3.10 -7.74 3.26
N GLY A 25 -2.67 -8.34 2.16
CA GLY A 25 -1.57 -9.30 2.18
C GLY A 25 -0.23 -8.67 2.52
N ASP A 26 0.06 -7.50 1.93
CA ASP A 26 1.34 -6.80 2.18
C ASP A 26 1.51 -6.37 3.63
N ALA A 27 0.47 -5.81 4.25
CA ALA A 27 0.53 -5.34 5.62
C ALA A 27 0.80 -6.49 6.61
N LEU A 28 0.09 -7.61 6.45
CA LEU A 28 0.30 -8.78 7.31
C LEU A 28 1.68 -9.41 7.09
N LEU A 29 2.20 -9.37 5.87
CA LEU A 29 3.50 -9.98 5.55
C LEU A 29 4.64 -9.39 6.37
N TYR A 30 4.62 -8.09 6.69
CA TYR A 30 5.64 -7.46 7.53
C TYR A 30 5.67 -7.99 8.96
N ALA A 31 4.52 -8.41 9.50
CA ALA A 31 4.45 -9.00 10.83
C ALA A 31 4.78 -10.50 10.81
N VAL A 32 4.37 -11.22 9.77
CA VAL A 32 4.43 -12.68 9.71
C VAL A 32 5.76 -13.20 9.15
N LEU A 33 6.25 -12.62 8.05
CA LEU A 33 7.42 -13.15 7.35
C LEU A 33 8.69 -13.18 8.22
N PRO A 34 8.98 -12.20 9.10
CA PRO A 34 10.14 -12.28 9.99
C PRO A 34 10.03 -13.39 11.04
N ALA A 35 8.81 -13.67 11.55
CA ALA A 35 8.58 -14.68 12.56
C ALA A 35 8.53 -16.10 11.99
N TYR A 36 7.95 -16.28 10.82
CA TYR A 36 7.72 -17.55 10.15
C TYR A 36 8.59 -17.74 8.90
N ALA A 37 9.82 -17.19 8.90
CA ALA A 37 10.70 -17.24 7.71
C ALA A 37 10.94 -18.68 7.20
N GLU A 38 11.10 -19.64 8.09
CA GLU A 38 11.33 -21.05 7.77
C GLU A 38 10.14 -21.68 7.06
N ASP A 39 8.91 -21.33 7.44
CA ASP A 39 7.68 -21.83 6.80
C ASP A 39 7.58 -21.40 5.33
N PHE A 40 8.28 -20.31 4.96
CA PHE A 40 8.38 -19.83 3.59
C PHE A 40 9.67 -20.28 2.88
N GLY A 41 10.48 -21.15 3.52
CA GLY A 41 11.76 -21.58 2.99
C GLY A 41 12.82 -20.47 2.90
N LEU A 42 12.76 -19.49 3.80
CA LEU A 42 13.65 -18.33 3.82
C LEU A 42 14.54 -18.33 5.06
N THR A 43 15.75 -17.81 4.90
CA THR A 43 16.61 -17.44 6.03
C THR A 43 16.30 -16.00 6.47
N LEU A 44 16.55 -15.68 7.73
CA LEU A 44 16.25 -14.35 8.28
C LEU A 44 16.91 -13.18 7.50
N PRO A 45 18.17 -13.27 7.03
CA PRO A 45 18.74 -12.25 6.17
C PRO A 45 17.99 -12.05 4.85
N LEU A 46 17.47 -13.14 4.23
CA LEU A 46 16.67 -13.06 3.02
C LEU A 46 15.32 -12.38 3.23
N VAL A 47 14.74 -12.47 4.42
CA VAL A 47 13.49 -11.77 4.76
C VAL A 47 13.64 -10.25 4.55
N GLY A 48 14.73 -9.65 5.03
CA GLY A 48 15.01 -8.22 4.82
C GLY A 48 15.11 -7.86 3.34
N VAL A 49 15.77 -8.69 2.53
CA VAL A 49 15.84 -8.52 1.07
C VAL A 49 14.44 -8.59 0.45
N MET A 50 13.67 -9.64 0.76
CA MET A 50 12.33 -9.85 0.22
C MET A 50 11.39 -8.68 0.54
N LEU A 51 11.41 -8.18 1.79
CA LEU A 51 10.60 -7.04 2.20
C LEU A 51 11.05 -5.72 1.57
N SER A 52 12.29 -5.62 1.09
CA SER A 52 12.83 -4.42 0.45
C SER A 52 12.60 -4.38 -1.06
N VAL A 53 12.55 -5.53 -1.73
CA VAL A 53 12.48 -5.64 -3.20
C VAL A 53 11.33 -4.83 -3.79
N ASN A 54 10.15 -4.86 -3.20
CA ASN A 54 8.99 -4.12 -3.71
C ASN A 54 9.23 -2.60 -3.76
N ARG A 55 10.09 -2.07 -2.90
CA ARG A 55 10.45 -0.64 -2.87
C ARG A 55 11.44 -0.31 -3.98
N PHE A 56 12.44 -1.17 -4.20
CA PHE A 56 13.39 -1.01 -5.31
C PHE A 56 12.66 -1.06 -6.66
N VAL A 57 11.77 -2.03 -6.85
CA VAL A 57 10.96 -2.15 -8.07
C VAL A 57 10.19 -0.86 -8.35
N ARG A 58 9.58 -0.25 -7.32
CA ARG A 58 8.83 1.02 -7.47
C ARG A 58 9.69 2.17 -7.97
N VAL A 59 10.93 2.29 -7.49
CA VAL A 59 11.83 3.38 -7.89
C VAL A 59 12.02 3.40 -9.41
N PHE A 60 12.20 2.23 -10.03
CA PHE A 60 12.39 2.11 -11.47
C PHE A 60 11.06 2.10 -12.24
N ALA A 61 10.01 1.59 -11.65
CA ALA A 61 8.73 1.38 -12.32
C ALA A 61 7.88 2.64 -12.46
N TYR A 62 7.95 3.60 -11.52
CA TYR A 62 7.06 4.77 -11.53
C TYR A 62 7.03 5.53 -12.85
N GLY A 63 8.19 5.77 -13.46
CA GLY A 63 8.27 6.52 -14.73
C GLY A 63 7.60 5.78 -15.90
N ILE A 64 7.80 4.46 -15.98
CA ILE A 64 7.22 3.60 -17.01
C ILE A 64 5.72 3.45 -16.79
N LEU A 65 5.30 3.17 -15.56
CA LEU A 65 3.90 2.98 -15.20
C LEU A 65 3.08 4.27 -15.34
N ALA A 66 3.67 5.43 -15.06
CA ALA A 66 3.01 6.71 -15.30
C ALA A 66 2.69 6.93 -16.78
N ARG A 67 3.63 6.61 -17.69
CA ARG A 67 3.40 6.67 -19.14
C ARG A 67 2.34 5.65 -19.59
N LEU A 68 2.44 4.42 -19.07
CA LEU A 68 1.49 3.36 -19.38
C LEU A 68 0.07 3.71 -18.91
N THR A 69 -0.05 4.33 -17.73
CA THR A 69 -1.34 4.80 -17.21
C THR A 69 -1.98 5.87 -18.09
N GLN A 70 -1.16 6.75 -18.70
CA GLN A 70 -1.64 7.75 -19.64
C GLN A 70 -2.15 7.14 -20.95
N THR A 71 -1.53 6.08 -21.46
CA THR A 71 -1.90 5.44 -22.73
C THR A 71 -3.06 4.45 -22.58
N VAL A 72 -3.03 3.64 -21.52
CA VAL A 72 -4.02 2.57 -21.26
C VAL A 72 -5.25 3.10 -20.53
N GLY A 73 -5.08 4.15 -19.72
CA GLY A 73 -6.10 4.74 -18.87
C GLY A 73 -6.10 4.20 -17.44
N VAL A 74 -6.40 5.09 -16.48
CA VAL A 74 -6.33 4.84 -15.03
C VAL A 74 -7.18 3.64 -14.60
N ARG A 75 -8.44 3.57 -15.07
CA ARG A 75 -9.36 2.47 -14.72
C ARG A 75 -8.83 1.10 -15.14
N ARG A 76 -8.33 0.95 -16.38
CA ARG A 76 -7.79 -0.32 -16.86
C ARG A 76 -6.55 -0.73 -16.08
N MET A 77 -5.71 0.23 -15.74
CA MET A 77 -4.54 -0.02 -14.88
C MET A 77 -4.96 -0.48 -13.47
N CYS A 78 -6.04 0.08 -12.89
CA CYS A 78 -6.58 -0.41 -11.62
C CYS A 78 -7.09 -1.86 -11.71
N ILE A 79 -7.73 -2.26 -12.82
CA ILE A 79 -8.18 -3.64 -13.04
C ILE A 79 -6.98 -4.60 -13.07
N VAL A 80 -5.96 -4.27 -13.87
CA VAL A 80 -4.72 -5.09 -13.93
C VAL A 80 -4.04 -5.16 -12.56
N ALA A 81 -3.96 -4.02 -11.85
CA ALA A 81 -3.38 -3.97 -10.51
C ALA A 81 -4.17 -4.81 -9.50
N SER A 82 -5.51 -4.83 -9.56
CA SER A 82 -6.34 -5.67 -8.69
C SER A 82 -6.09 -7.17 -8.91
N ILE A 83 -5.96 -7.59 -10.16
CA ILE A 83 -5.61 -8.99 -10.51
C ILE A 83 -4.21 -9.31 -9.97
N ALA A 84 -3.24 -8.43 -10.21
CA ALA A 84 -1.86 -8.61 -9.78
C ALA A 84 -1.72 -8.59 -8.23
N ALA A 85 -2.49 -7.75 -7.51
CA ALA A 85 -2.54 -7.75 -6.05
C ALA A 85 -3.05 -9.08 -5.51
N THR A 86 -4.15 -9.59 -6.09
CA THR A 86 -4.73 -10.87 -5.70
C THR A 86 -3.74 -12.01 -5.95
N ALA A 87 -3.12 -12.05 -7.12
CA ALA A 87 -2.10 -13.03 -7.46
C ALA A 87 -0.90 -12.97 -6.50
N SER A 88 -0.37 -11.77 -6.22
CA SER A 88 0.72 -11.57 -5.27
C SER A 88 0.38 -12.08 -3.87
N THR A 89 -0.82 -11.77 -3.37
CA THR A 89 -1.27 -12.23 -2.05
C THR A 89 -1.46 -13.76 -2.02
N ALA A 90 -2.05 -14.33 -3.07
CA ALA A 90 -2.20 -15.80 -3.20
C ALA A 90 -0.85 -16.52 -3.30
N MET A 91 0.14 -15.94 -3.97
CA MET A 91 1.49 -16.53 -4.10
C MET A 91 2.18 -16.67 -2.73
N TYR A 92 1.92 -15.80 -1.74
CA TYR A 92 2.43 -15.98 -0.39
C TYR A 92 1.86 -17.24 0.31
N GLY A 93 0.66 -17.66 -0.07
CA GLY A 93 0.04 -18.88 0.47
C GLY A 93 0.33 -20.14 -0.31
N LEU A 94 0.50 -20.03 -1.63
CA LEU A 94 0.67 -21.19 -2.53
C LEU A 94 2.14 -21.56 -2.74
N GLY A 95 3.07 -20.61 -2.55
CA GLY A 95 4.45 -20.77 -2.96
C GLY A 95 5.39 -21.12 -1.82
N ASP A 96 6.45 -21.85 -2.17
CA ASP A 96 7.57 -22.15 -1.31
C ASP A 96 8.88 -21.65 -1.93
N GLY A 97 9.75 -21.17 -1.05
CA GLY A 97 11.10 -20.77 -1.40
C GLY A 97 11.24 -19.34 -1.91
N PRO A 98 12.49 -18.87 -2.00
CA PRO A 98 12.81 -17.47 -2.23
C PRO A 98 12.36 -16.94 -3.61
N ALA A 99 12.33 -17.80 -4.63
CA ALA A 99 12.00 -17.38 -5.99
C ALA A 99 10.52 -16.95 -6.12
N ILE A 100 9.59 -17.69 -5.49
CA ILE A 100 8.15 -17.38 -5.56
C ILE A 100 7.85 -16.13 -4.72
N ILE A 101 8.44 -16.03 -3.52
CA ILE A 101 8.27 -14.85 -2.68
C ILE A 101 8.85 -13.62 -3.38
N LEU A 102 10.02 -13.73 -4.02
CA LEU A 102 10.62 -12.65 -4.81
C LEU A 102 9.68 -12.19 -5.92
N LEU A 103 9.14 -13.12 -6.70
CA LEU A 103 8.21 -12.81 -7.78
C LEU A 103 6.94 -12.11 -7.26
N ALA A 104 6.38 -12.61 -6.15
CA ALA A 104 5.24 -11.99 -5.49
C ALA A 104 5.57 -10.55 -5.04
N ARG A 105 6.76 -10.31 -4.49
CA ARG A 105 7.21 -8.97 -4.05
C ARG A 105 7.43 -8.02 -5.22
N VAL A 106 7.98 -8.50 -6.34
CA VAL A 106 8.11 -7.72 -7.58
C VAL A 106 6.74 -7.33 -8.11
N LEU A 107 5.85 -8.31 -8.22
CA LEU A 107 4.47 -8.09 -8.69
C LEU A 107 3.74 -7.09 -7.80
N TRP A 108 3.87 -7.23 -6.48
CA TRP A 108 3.33 -6.27 -5.52
C TRP A 108 3.91 -4.87 -5.68
N GLY A 109 5.21 -4.75 -5.89
CA GLY A 109 5.87 -3.45 -6.12
C GLY A 109 5.30 -2.70 -7.31
N LEU A 110 5.06 -3.39 -8.43
CA LEU A 110 4.42 -2.84 -9.62
C LEU A 110 2.97 -2.46 -9.36
N THR A 111 2.22 -3.34 -8.70
CA THR A 111 0.83 -3.11 -8.30
C THR A 111 0.68 -1.87 -7.44
N TYR A 112 1.48 -1.76 -6.40
CA TYR A 112 1.47 -0.62 -5.49
C TYR A 112 1.74 0.69 -6.23
N ALA A 113 2.73 0.72 -7.13
CA ALA A 113 3.05 1.91 -7.91
C ALA A 113 1.87 2.35 -8.79
N VAL A 114 1.19 1.41 -9.44
CA VAL A 114 -0.01 1.70 -10.24
C VAL A 114 -1.12 2.28 -9.37
N LEU A 115 -1.42 1.66 -8.23
CA LEU A 115 -2.52 2.08 -7.36
C LEU A 115 -2.25 3.45 -6.71
N VAL A 116 -1.00 3.76 -6.34
CA VAL A 116 -0.61 5.10 -5.88
C VAL A 116 -0.81 6.15 -6.97
N LEU A 117 -0.35 5.87 -8.20
CA LEU A 117 -0.56 6.79 -9.33
C LEU A 117 -2.04 6.99 -9.62
N ALA A 118 -2.85 5.93 -9.56
CA ALA A 118 -4.28 5.99 -9.78
C ALA A 118 -5.00 6.83 -8.72
N THR A 119 -4.74 6.59 -7.44
CA THR A 119 -5.36 7.36 -6.35
C THR A 119 -5.00 8.84 -6.41
N LEU A 120 -3.74 9.15 -6.71
CA LEU A 120 -3.31 10.54 -6.90
C LEU A 120 -3.95 11.18 -8.13
N SER A 121 -4.06 10.45 -9.25
CA SER A 121 -4.71 10.96 -10.47
C SER A 121 -6.15 11.36 -10.19
N TYR A 122 -6.92 10.50 -9.53
CA TYR A 122 -8.30 10.80 -9.16
C TYR A 122 -8.41 11.93 -8.12
N ALA A 123 -7.46 12.04 -7.19
CA ALA A 123 -7.47 13.10 -6.19
C ALA A 123 -7.26 14.49 -6.78
N VAL A 124 -6.37 14.63 -7.78
CA VAL A 124 -6.02 15.92 -8.39
C VAL A 124 -6.88 16.30 -9.60
N GLU A 125 -7.69 15.38 -10.13
CA GLU A 125 -8.60 15.66 -11.26
C GLU A 125 -9.58 16.80 -10.93
N TYR A 126 -9.95 16.94 -9.67
CA TYR A 126 -10.81 18.00 -9.17
C TYR A 126 -10.01 18.98 -8.30
N ARG A 127 -9.75 20.18 -8.79
CA ARG A 127 -8.88 21.19 -8.16
C ARG A 127 -9.36 21.71 -6.80
N SER A 128 -10.64 21.52 -6.42
CA SER A 128 -11.15 21.99 -5.13
C SER A 128 -10.90 20.98 -4.01
N LYS A 129 -10.44 21.46 -2.85
CA LYS A 129 -10.27 20.66 -1.63
C LYS A 129 -9.39 19.40 -1.84
N ILE A 130 -8.25 19.56 -2.50
CA ILE A 130 -7.34 18.46 -2.80
C ILE A 130 -6.80 17.83 -1.52
N GLY A 131 -6.45 18.63 -0.51
CA GLY A 131 -5.88 18.16 0.75
C GLY A 131 -6.82 17.21 1.49
N ILE A 132 -8.08 17.61 1.70
CA ILE A 132 -9.06 16.74 2.37
C ILE A 132 -9.38 15.47 1.57
N ARG A 133 -9.37 15.56 0.24
CA ARG A 133 -9.59 14.38 -0.63
C ARG A 133 -8.45 13.37 -0.51
N VAL A 134 -7.21 13.85 -0.58
CA VAL A 134 -6.02 13.01 -0.38
C VAL A 134 -6.05 12.42 1.02
N GLY A 135 -6.36 13.23 2.04
CA GLY A 135 -6.43 12.80 3.43
C GLY A 135 -7.48 11.70 3.66
N ILE A 136 -8.70 11.87 3.15
CA ILE A 136 -9.74 10.84 3.24
C ILE A 136 -9.35 9.58 2.45
N GLY A 137 -8.77 9.75 1.26
CA GLY A 137 -8.25 8.64 0.48
C GLY A 137 -7.20 7.84 1.26
N GLN A 138 -6.25 8.51 1.91
CA GLN A 138 -5.25 7.87 2.76
C GLN A 138 -5.89 7.16 3.96
N ALA A 139 -6.88 7.75 4.63
CA ALA A 139 -7.59 7.12 5.72
C ALA A 139 -8.27 5.80 5.29
N ILE A 140 -8.96 5.80 4.15
CA ILE A 140 -9.57 4.59 3.57
C ILE A 140 -8.52 3.53 3.27
N GLN A 141 -7.36 3.92 2.71
CA GLN A 141 -6.27 3.00 2.41
C GLN A 141 -5.72 2.30 3.66
N ARG A 142 -5.79 2.92 4.84
CA ARG A 142 -5.33 2.33 6.11
C ARG A 142 -6.30 1.31 6.70
N LEU A 143 -7.57 1.29 6.28
CA LEU A 143 -8.55 0.33 6.80
C LEU A 143 -8.17 -1.13 6.48
N GLY A 144 -7.67 -1.40 5.26
CA GLY A 144 -7.20 -2.73 4.89
C GLY A 144 -6.07 -3.25 5.77
N PRO A 145 -4.94 -2.53 5.88
CA PRO A 145 -3.86 -2.87 6.81
C PRO A 145 -4.33 -3.10 8.25
N ILE A 146 -5.18 -2.23 8.79
CA ILE A 146 -5.72 -2.38 10.15
C ILE A 146 -6.48 -3.71 10.28
N LEU A 147 -7.41 -3.97 9.35
CA LEU A 147 -8.19 -5.21 9.36
C LEU A 147 -7.29 -6.44 9.19
N ALA A 148 -6.35 -6.40 8.24
CA ALA A 148 -5.45 -7.52 7.99
C ALA A 148 -4.54 -7.84 9.18
N LEU A 149 -4.04 -6.82 9.87
CA LEU A 149 -3.16 -7.02 11.02
C LEU A 149 -3.89 -7.62 12.22
N PHE A 150 -5.15 -7.22 12.48
CA PHE A 150 -5.93 -7.81 13.56
C PHE A 150 -6.48 -9.19 13.20
N THR A 151 -7.23 -9.29 12.10
CA THR A 151 -7.86 -10.56 11.70
C THR A 151 -6.82 -11.56 11.19
N GLY A 152 -5.83 -11.08 10.44
CA GLY A 152 -4.77 -11.93 9.89
C GLY A 152 -3.84 -12.50 10.96
N ALA A 153 -3.49 -11.74 12.00
CA ALA A 153 -2.71 -12.27 13.11
C ALA A 153 -3.48 -13.41 13.82
N TRP A 154 -4.78 -13.23 14.07
CA TRP A 154 -5.64 -14.27 14.62
C TRP A 154 -5.70 -15.50 13.72
N LEU A 155 -5.88 -15.31 12.41
CA LEU A 155 -5.90 -16.41 11.43
C LEU A 155 -4.57 -17.16 11.38
N VAL A 156 -3.43 -16.47 11.46
CA VAL A 156 -2.09 -17.09 11.47
C VAL A 156 -1.93 -18.03 12.65
N VAL A 157 -2.38 -17.61 13.83
CA VAL A 157 -2.31 -18.44 15.05
C VAL A 157 -3.14 -19.73 14.92
N HIS A 158 -4.32 -19.66 14.25
CA HIS A 158 -5.24 -20.80 14.18
C HIS A 158 -5.04 -21.69 12.96
N TYR A 159 -4.66 -21.11 11.82
CA TYR A 159 -4.59 -21.82 10.53
C TYR A 159 -3.19 -21.81 9.89
N GLY A 160 -2.25 -21.13 10.52
CA GLY A 160 -0.89 -20.95 9.98
C GLY A 160 -0.80 -19.86 8.92
N PRO A 161 0.45 -19.46 8.57
CA PRO A 161 0.69 -18.30 7.71
C PRO A 161 0.18 -18.49 6.28
N LYS A 162 0.42 -19.65 5.66
CA LYS A 162 0.08 -19.91 4.24
C LYS A 162 -1.42 -19.86 4.00
N ILE A 163 -2.21 -20.55 4.83
CA ILE A 163 -3.68 -20.56 4.69
C ILE A 163 -4.22 -19.14 4.91
N THR A 164 -3.66 -18.40 5.83
CA THR A 164 -4.07 -17.01 6.08
C THR A 164 -3.91 -16.14 4.85
N PHE A 165 -2.78 -16.23 4.11
CA PHE A 165 -2.62 -15.47 2.87
C PHE A 165 -3.60 -15.87 1.78
N LEU A 166 -3.95 -17.16 1.67
CA LEU A 166 -5.01 -17.61 0.75
C LEU A 166 -6.38 -17.04 1.13
N LEU A 167 -6.71 -17.03 2.42
CA LEU A 167 -7.95 -16.41 2.91
C LEU A 167 -7.98 -14.90 2.64
N LEU A 168 -6.86 -14.19 2.80
CA LEU A 168 -6.76 -12.77 2.49
C LEU A 168 -6.79 -12.46 0.99
N ALA A 169 -6.41 -13.40 0.13
CA ALA A 169 -6.52 -13.23 -1.31
C ALA A 169 -7.98 -13.09 -1.77
N VAL A 170 -8.94 -13.69 -1.05
CA VAL A 170 -10.37 -13.60 -1.38
C VAL A 170 -10.88 -12.15 -1.27
N PRO A 171 -10.80 -11.45 -0.11
CA PRO A 171 -11.20 -10.05 -0.03
C PRO A 171 -10.35 -9.15 -0.93
N THR A 172 -9.06 -9.47 -1.17
CA THR A 172 -8.25 -8.74 -2.15
C THR A 172 -8.85 -8.83 -3.55
N ALA A 173 -9.38 -9.99 -3.96
CA ALA A 173 -10.04 -10.16 -5.25
C ALA A 173 -11.32 -9.32 -5.39
N LEU A 174 -12.01 -8.97 -4.30
CA LEU A 174 -13.17 -8.06 -4.34
C LEU A 174 -12.80 -6.65 -4.84
N SER A 175 -11.52 -6.27 -4.74
CA SER A 175 -11.02 -5.02 -5.33
C SER A 175 -11.27 -4.93 -6.84
N LEU A 176 -11.34 -6.08 -7.53
CA LEU A 176 -11.62 -6.16 -8.96
C LEU A 176 -13.04 -5.66 -9.28
N ILE A 177 -14.02 -5.99 -8.45
CA ILE A 177 -15.42 -5.52 -8.62
C ILE A 177 -15.46 -3.99 -8.54
N ILE A 178 -14.73 -3.42 -7.58
CA ILE A 178 -14.65 -1.96 -7.43
C ILE A 178 -13.92 -1.35 -8.63
N ALA A 179 -12.85 -1.97 -9.11
CA ALA A 179 -12.06 -1.48 -10.25
C ALA A 179 -12.88 -1.41 -11.54
N PHE A 180 -13.79 -2.37 -11.77
CA PHE A 180 -14.70 -2.33 -12.90
C PHE A 180 -15.74 -1.20 -12.82
N ASN A 181 -16.05 -0.72 -11.61
CA ASN A 181 -17.02 0.37 -11.39
C ASN A 181 -16.36 1.75 -11.27
N LEU A 182 -15.03 1.86 -11.39
CA LEU A 182 -14.36 3.16 -11.38
C LEU A 182 -14.76 4.02 -12.58
N PRO A 183 -14.92 5.33 -12.41
CA PRO A 183 -15.16 6.24 -13.52
C PRO A 183 -13.94 6.26 -14.46
N ILE A 184 -14.23 6.48 -15.76
CA ILE A 184 -13.17 6.66 -16.75
C ILE A 184 -12.58 8.05 -16.53
N SER A 185 -11.37 8.12 -15.99
CA SER A 185 -10.60 9.35 -15.90
C SER A 185 -10.00 9.67 -17.27
N ARG A 186 -10.06 10.95 -17.65
CA ARG A 186 -9.51 11.41 -18.92
C ARG A 186 -8.00 11.42 -18.98
N GLY A 187 -7.32 11.09 -17.86
CA GLY A 187 -5.85 10.92 -17.83
C GLY A 187 -5.02 12.17 -18.13
N ASP A 188 -5.66 13.29 -18.44
CA ASP A 188 -4.98 14.52 -18.88
C ASP A 188 -4.17 15.23 -17.79
N VAL A 189 -4.28 14.77 -16.53
CA VAL A 189 -3.74 15.50 -15.37
C VAL A 189 -2.24 15.32 -15.19
N ILE A 190 -1.64 14.31 -15.82
CA ILE A 190 -0.19 14.07 -15.71
C ILE A 190 0.50 14.36 -17.05
N LYS A 191 0.16 15.45 -17.71
CA LYS A 191 1.02 15.98 -18.78
C LYS A 191 2.27 16.56 -18.14
N ARG A 192 3.32 15.78 -18.12
CA ARG A 192 4.64 16.24 -17.74
C ARG A 192 5.21 17.02 -18.93
N GLU A 193 5.28 18.32 -18.82
CA GLU A 193 5.82 19.21 -19.86
C GLU A 193 7.35 19.07 -20.04
N SER A 194 8.04 18.31 -19.18
CA SER A 194 9.49 18.17 -19.25
C SER A 194 9.95 16.75 -18.91
N PRO A 195 11.00 16.23 -19.59
CA PRO A 195 11.63 14.98 -19.16
C PRO A 195 12.18 15.14 -17.74
N PRO A 196 12.27 14.04 -16.95
CA PRO A 196 12.84 14.12 -15.63
C PRO A 196 14.31 14.55 -15.74
N SER A 197 14.59 15.80 -15.42
CA SER A 197 15.95 16.18 -15.10
C SER A 197 16.36 15.44 -13.83
N LEU A 198 17.59 14.99 -13.73
CA LEU A 198 18.21 14.53 -12.49
C LEU A 198 18.14 15.71 -11.50
N VAL A 199 17.03 15.81 -10.77
CA VAL A 199 16.82 16.88 -9.81
C VAL A 199 17.54 16.48 -8.54
N ARG A 200 18.35 17.39 -8.01
CA ARG A 200 18.96 17.21 -6.67
C ARG A 200 17.84 16.95 -5.66
N PRO A 201 17.99 15.96 -4.76
CA PRO A 201 16.99 15.68 -3.75
C PRO A 201 16.73 16.92 -2.90
N LYS A 202 15.46 17.24 -2.69
CA LYS A 202 15.02 18.32 -1.83
C LYS A 202 14.94 17.83 -0.38
N PRO A 203 14.97 18.71 0.63
CA PRO A 203 14.82 18.31 2.03
C PRO A 203 13.59 17.41 2.28
N ILE A 204 12.49 17.67 1.59
CA ILE A 204 11.27 16.84 1.68
C ILE A 204 11.51 15.39 1.22
N ASP A 205 12.33 15.17 0.20
CA ASP A 205 12.65 13.84 -0.31
C ASP A 205 13.48 13.05 0.72
N VAL A 206 14.37 13.75 1.45
CA VAL A 206 15.16 13.17 2.54
C VAL A 206 14.25 12.75 3.71
N ILE A 207 13.27 13.60 4.08
CA ILE A 207 12.29 13.27 5.13
C ILE A 207 11.48 12.03 4.74
N TYR A 208 10.99 11.96 3.50
CA TYR A 208 10.28 10.79 2.98
C TYR A 208 11.14 9.54 2.97
N PHE A 209 12.42 9.67 2.60
CA PHE A 209 13.36 8.55 2.65
C PHE A 209 13.57 8.05 4.08
N LEU A 210 13.83 8.96 5.03
CA LEU A 210 14.03 8.61 6.44
C LEU A 210 12.79 7.97 7.06
N GLN A 211 11.60 8.48 6.75
CA GLN A 211 10.33 7.87 7.18
C GLN A 211 10.17 6.46 6.59
N GLY A 212 10.36 6.31 5.29
CA GLY A 212 10.25 5.01 4.63
C GLY A 212 11.29 4.00 5.11
N TYR A 213 12.52 4.44 5.39
CA TYR A 213 13.57 3.59 5.93
C TYR A 213 13.31 3.23 7.40
N GLY A 214 13.11 4.23 8.26
CA GLY A 214 12.98 4.04 9.70
C GLY A 214 11.65 3.39 10.10
N VAL A 215 10.53 3.99 9.69
CA VAL A 215 9.21 3.59 10.17
C VAL A 215 8.61 2.45 9.35
N ASP A 216 8.66 2.54 8.00
CA ASP A 216 8.10 1.48 7.15
C ASP A 216 9.06 0.32 6.93
N GLY A 217 10.36 0.52 7.15
CA GLY A 217 11.40 -0.50 7.03
C GLY A 217 11.76 -1.10 8.38
N VAL A 218 12.70 -0.45 9.06
CA VAL A 218 13.34 -0.98 10.28
C VAL A 218 12.30 -1.29 11.35
N PHE A 219 11.44 -0.34 11.71
CA PHE A 219 10.43 -0.56 12.76
C PHE A 219 9.46 -1.69 12.39
N ALA A 220 8.91 -1.68 11.17
CA ALA A 220 7.91 -2.68 10.77
C ALA A 220 8.46 -4.11 10.73
N ILE A 221 9.76 -4.28 10.39
CA ILE A 221 10.41 -5.60 10.36
C ILE A 221 10.84 -6.03 11.77
N SER A 222 11.37 -5.09 12.56
CA SER A 222 12.00 -5.41 13.85
C SER A 222 11.00 -5.66 14.95
N ILE A 223 9.80 -5.06 14.89
CA ILE A 223 8.87 -5.07 16.02
C ILE A 223 8.45 -6.49 16.41
N THR A 224 8.08 -7.32 15.43
CA THR A 224 7.73 -8.73 15.70
C THR A 224 8.93 -9.53 16.21
N LEU A 225 10.12 -9.30 15.66
CA LEU A 225 11.34 -9.98 16.09
C LEU A 225 11.75 -9.61 17.52
N ILE A 226 11.50 -8.37 17.95
CA ILE A 226 11.76 -7.93 19.32
C ILE A 226 10.86 -8.72 20.29
N PHE A 227 9.56 -8.82 19.99
CA PHE A 227 8.65 -9.61 20.81
C PHE A 227 8.99 -11.11 20.81
N ALA A 228 9.42 -11.66 19.68
CA ALA A 228 9.78 -13.07 19.54
C ALA A 228 11.00 -13.49 20.39
N ARG A 229 11.75 -12.55 20.99
CA ARG A 229 12.84 -12.87 21.92
C ARG A 229 12.35 -13.37 23.27
N ASP A 230 11.22 -12.82 23.75
CA ASP A 230 10.76 -13.02 25.11
C ASP A 230 9.39 -13.72 25.20
N THR A 231 8.74 -13.96 24.05
CA THR A 231 7.41 -14.58 23.98
C THR A 231 7.34 -15.67 22.90
N SER A 232 6.24 -16.42 22.87
CA SER A 232 5.99 -17.38 21.78
C SER A 232 5.87 -16.67 20.41
N LEU A 233 6.16 -17.39 19.33
CA LEU A 233 6.03 -16.83 17.97
C LEU A 233 4.60 -16.32 17.69
N SER A 234 3.58 -17.04 18.17
CA SER A 234 2.18 -16.63 18.04
C SER A 234 1.90 -15.31 18.75
N ASP A 235 2.35 -15.17 20.00
CA ASP A 235 2.17 -13.95 20.79
C ASP A 235 2.94 -12.78 20.18
N ALA A 236 4.16 -13.04 19.70
CA ALA A 236 4.97 -12.04 19.02
C ALA A 236 4.30 -11.48 17.75
N VAL A 237 3.69 -12.34 16.93
CA VAL A 237 2.94 -11.91 15.74
C VAL A 237 1.71 -11.12 16.14
N VAL A 238 0.97 -11.55 17.15
CA VAL A 238 -0.21 -10.80 17.63
C VAL A 238 0.19 -9.42 18.15
N ALA A 239 1.20 -9.34 19.02
CA ALA A 239 1.68 -8.09 19.59
C ALA A 239 2.28 -7.15 18.53
N GLY A 240 3.12 -7.67 17.63
CA GLY A 240 3.70 -6.91 16.53
C GLY A 240 2.63 -6.38 15.56
N SER A 241 1.67 -7.23 15.21
CA SER A 241 0.53 -6.84 14.37
C SER A 241 -0.33 -5.77 15.03
N ALA A 242 -0.60 -5.88 16.34
CA ALA A 242 -1.37 -4.87 17.07
C ALA A 242 -0.68 -3.50 17.06
N LEU A 243 0.64 -3.43 17.28
CA LEU A 243 1.37 -2.17 17.22
C LEU A 243 1.40 -1.56 15.81
N LEU A 244 1.57 -2.39 14.78
CA LEU A 244 1.50 -1.92 13.39
C LEU A 244 0.09 -1.42 13.04
N ALA A 245 -0.96 -2.09 13.54
CA ALA A 245 -2.34 -1.67 13.36
C ALA A 245 -2.63 -0.34 14.07
N MET A 246 -2.15 -0.15 15.30
CA MET A 246 -2.28 1.12 16.04
C MET A 246 -1.62 2.27 15.29
N ARG A 247 -0.44 2.05 14.69
CA ARG A 247 0.21 3.02 13.82
C ARG A 247 -0.70 3.41 12.66
N HIS A 248 -1.22 2.43 11.90
CA HIS A 248 -2.13 2.70 10.79
C HIS A 248 -3.42 3.39 11.23
N PHE A 249 -3.91 3.10 12.43
CA PHE A 249 -5.06 3.80 13.01
C PHE A 249 -4.75 5.28 13.26
N GLY A 250 -3.59 5.60 13.83
CA GLY A 250 -3.12 6.98 13.97
C GLY A 250 -3.01 7.71 12.63
N GLU A 251 -2.44 7.05 11.60
CA GLU A 251 -2.35 7.60 10.24
C GLU A 251 -3.73 7.84 9.62
N ALA A 252 -4.71 6.93 9.84
CA ALA A 252 -6.07 7.07 9.33
C ALA A 252 -6.82 8.27 9.92
N ILE A 253 -6.57 8.60 11.18
CA ILE A 253 -7.14 9.79 11.83
C ILE A 253 -6.40 11.06 11.40
N ALA A 254 -5.08 11.02 11.38
CA ALA A 254 -4.24 12.18 11.10
C ALA A 254 -4.38 12.67 9.65
N ALA A 255 -4.49 11.76 8.69
CA ALA A 255 -4.48 12.13 7.27
C ALA A 255 -5.63 13.07 6.86
N PRO A 256 -6.90 12.86 7.19
CA PRO A 256 -7.98 13.80 6.88
C PRO A 256 -7.82 15.14 7.61
N LEU A 257 -7.37 15.10 8.87
CA LEU A 257 -7.17 16.30 9.68
C LEU A 257 -6.10 17.21 9.07
N PHE A 258 -4.93 16.66 8.76
CA PHE A 258 -3.85 17.42 8.13
C PHE A 258 -4.20 17.82 6.69
N GLY A 259 -4.96 17.00 5.96
CA GLY A 259 -5.49 17.36 4.65
C GLY A 259 -6.41 18.60 4.72
N TRP A 260 -7.30 18.66 5.69
CA TRP A 260 -8.17 19.81 5.92
C TRP A 260 -7.36 21.07 6.34
N ILE A 261 -6.38 20.91 7.22
CA ILE A 261 -5.50 22.01 7.64
C ILE A 261 -4.71 22.54 6.43
N ALA A 262 -4.20 21.66 5.58
CA ALA A 262 -3.46 22.02 4.37
C ALA A 262 -4.32 22.79 3.36
N ASP A 263 -5.59 22.43 3.19
CA ASP A 263 -6.52 23.16 2.33
C ASP A 263 -6.86 24.55 2.89
N ARG A 264 -6.87 24.73 4.23
CA ARG A 264 -7.24 25.99 4.88
C ARG A 264 -6.08 26.95 5.02
N PHE A 265 -4.89 26.47 5.37
CA PHE A 265 -3.72 27.28 5.72
C PHE A 265 -2.59 27.22 4.68
N GLY A 266 -2.73 26.35 3.68
CA GLY A 266 -1.72 26.10 2.66
C GLY A 266 -0.74 25.01 3.07
N ALA A 267 -0.43 24.10 2.15
CA ALA A 267 0.43 22.92 2.38
C ALA A 267 1.82 23.30 2.93
N ARG A 268 2.40 24.41 2.47
CA ARG A 268 3.74 24.86 2.92
C ARG A 268 3.78 25.17 4.42
N ARG A 269 2.71 25.75 4.98
CA ARG A 269 2.66 26.11 6.42
C ARG A 269 2.44 24.88 7.32
N VAL A 270 1.92 23.82 6.79
CA VAL A 270 1.69 22.56 7.53
C VAL A 270 2.97 21.74 7.65
N PHE A 271 3.94 21.95 6.75
CA PHE A 271 5.23 21.25 6.75
C PHE A 271 6.37 22.01 7.45
N VAL A 272 6.17 23.25 7.80
CA VAL A 272 7.11 24.11 8.53
C VAL A 272 6.65 24.29 9.97
#